data_37f912dc804b089902d25c68a163f75c
#
_entry.id   37f912dc804b089902d25c68a163f75c
#
_cell.length_a   1.000
_cell.length_b   1.000
_cell.length_c   1.000
_cell.angle_alpha   90.00
_cell.angle_beta   90.00
_cell.angle_gamma   90.00
#
_symmetry.space_group_name_H-M   'P 1'
#
loop_
_entity.id
_entity.type
_entity.pdbx_description
1 polymer ?
#
loop_
_entity_poly.entity_id
_entity_poly.type
_entity_poly.pdbx_seq_one_letter_code
_entity_poly.pdbx_strand_id
1 'polypeptide(L)'
;MAVQVTELQDGIFIGCSVNHAVTDGTSFWHFFNTFAEICKGSKKISNSPDFSRNTLFNSPAVLKFPAGGPKVTFSGDEPLRERVFNFRREAILKLKFRANNNDLICNSAEIFGKQRNDNWKAANGESNGKVAPLFLMKDKTAEISSFQSLCAQLWRSVTRARKLMPSKMTTFRMAVNCRHRLEPRLEQYYFGNAIQSIPTAASAGELLSKDLSFGAELLHRNVVAHGDGTVRKGISDWEKEPRLFPLGNFDGASITMGSSPRFPMYDNDFGWGRPLAVRSGRANKFDGKISAFPGGDGKGSVDLEVVLSPDAMIGLENDGEFMQYVSEISGCPPTP
;
A
#
# COMPACT_ATOMS: atom_id res chain seq x y z
N MET A 1 18.29 17.87 3.66
CA MET A 1 17.00 18.05 4.34
C MET A 1 16.57 19.50 4.21
N ALA A 2 15.29 19.74 3.93
CA ALA A 2 14.69 21.08 3.95
C ALA A 2 13.37 21.04 4.73
N VAL A 3 13.12 22.10 5.50
CA VAL A 3 11.87 22.32 6.22
C VAL A 3 11.36 23.69 5.82
N GLN A 4 10.09 23.79 5.51
CA GLN A 4 9.41 25.04 5.21
C GLN A 4 8.18 25.16 6.11
N VAL A 5 8.04 26.31 6.74
CA VAL A 5 6.85 26.68 7.50
C VAL A 5 6.13 27.78 6.73
N THR A 6 4.85 27.59 6.48
CA THR A 6 4.01 28.55 5.77
C THR A 6 2.81 28.90 6.62
N GLU A 7 2.65 30.17 6.94
CA GLU A 7 1.45 30.68 7.59
C GLU A 7 0.31 30.79 6.56
N LEU A 8 -0.83 30.22 6.93
CA LEU A 8 -2.08 30.28 6.17
C LEU A 8 -3.06 31.18 6.91
N GLN A 9 -4.13 31.57 6.26
CA GLN A 9 -5.17 32.41 6.86
C GLN A 9 -5.79 31.79 8.14
N ASP A 10 -5.86 30.44 8.18
CA ASP A 10 -6.55 29.68 9.23
C ASP A 10 -5.67 28.60 9.86
N GLY A 11 -4.34 28.64 9.64
CA GLY A 11 -3.45 27.62 10.19
C GLY A 11 -2.01 27.73 9.72
N ILE A 12 -1.28 26.65 9.96
CA ILE A 12 0.14 26.53 9.60
C ILE A 12 0.34 25.27 8.74
N PHE A 13 1.07 25.41 7.66
CA PHE A 13 1.53 24.30 6.85
C PHE A 13 3.03 24.08 7.06
N ILE A 14 3.41 22.84 7.42
CA ILE A 14 4.81 22.44 7.60
C ILE A 14 5.17 21.44 6.51
N GLY A 15 6.05 21.84 5.60
CA GLY A 15 6.67 20.98 4.59
C GLY A 15 8.03 20.48 5.05
N CYS A 16 8.30 19.19 4.90
CA CYS A 16 9.61 18.61 5.17
C CYS A 16 10.02 17.69 4.03
N SER A 17 11.24 17.83 3.54
CA SER A 17 11.82 16.97 2.53
C SER A 17 13.20 16.46 2.94
N VAL A 18 13.45 15.18 2.68
CA VAL A 18 14.73 14.51 2.93
C VAL A 18 15.11 13.71 1.69
N ASN A 19 16.41 13.65 1.39
CA ASN A 19 16.88 12.79 0.32
C ASN A 19 16.66 11.31 0.72
N HIS A 20 15.94 10.58 -0.12
CA HIS A 20 15.57 9.18 0.16
C HIS A 20 16.81 8.23 0.19
N ALA A 21 17.98 8.67 -0.23
CA ALA A 21 19.23 7.91 -0.09
C ALA A 21 19.64 7.71 1.38
N VAL A 22 19.20 8.59 2.29
CA VAL A 22 19.63 8.55 3.70
C VAL A 22 18.56 8.03 4.66
N THR A 23 17.30 7.96 4.25
CA THR A 23 16.20 7.59 5.15
C THR A 23 15.02 7.00 4.40
N ASP A 24 14.38 6.00 4.97
CA ASP A 24 13.07 5.50 4.56
C ASP A 24 11.92 6.18 5.33
N GLY A 25 10.68 5.79 5.01
CA GLY A 25 9.49 6.36 5.66
C GLY A 25 9.44 6.15 7.17
N THR A 26 9.93 5.02 7.69
CA THR A 26 10.00 4.76 9.14
C THR A 26 10.93 5.74 9.83
N SER A 27 12.13 5.90 9.31
CA SER A 27 13.13 6.84 9.84
C SER A 27 12.71 8.29 9.64
N PHE A 28 12.07 8.62 8.51
CA PHE A 28 11.54 9.96 8.26
C PHE A 28 10.50 10.37 9.31
N TRP A 29 9.52 9.51 9.59
CA TRP A 29 8.47 9.82 10.56
C TRP A 29 9.00 9.81 11.99
N HIS A 30 9.98 8.96 12.31
CA HIS A 30 10.68 9.05 13.59
C HIS A 30 11.37 10.40 13.76
N PHE A 31 12.12 10.85 12.74
CA PHE A 31 12.75 12.17 12.75
C PHE A 31 11.71 13.30 12.89
N PHE A 32 10.65 13.28 12.07
CA PHE A 32 9.68 14.37 12.03
C PHE A 32 8.89 14.50 13.34
N ASN A 33 8.52 13.38 13.96
CA ASN A 33 7.86 13.36 15.25
C ASN A 33 8.80 13.83 16.39
N THR A 34 10.07 13.41 16.35
CA THR A 34 11.09 13.89 17.30
C THR A 34 11.35 15.39 17.13
N PHE A 35 11.37 15.87 15.91
CA PHE A 35 11.51 17.29 15.61
C PHE A 35 10.33 18.10 16.19
N ALA A 36 9.11 17.63 16.02
CA ALA A 36 7.93 18.23 16.63
C ALA A 36 8.00 18.25 18.16
N GLU A 37 8.43 17.14 18.78
CA GLU A 37 8.63 17.01 20.22
C GLU A 37 9.60 18.05 20.77
N ILE A 38 10.73 18.26 20.10
CA ILE A 38 11.73 19.29 20.49
C ILE A 38 11.15 20.70 20.31
N CYS A 39 10.47 20.97 19.19
CA CYS A 39 9.85 22.29 18.94
C CYS A 39 8.76 22.59 19.99
N LYS A 40 8.08 21.61 20.52
CA LYS A 40 7.11 21.73 21.59
C LYS A 40 7.75 22.04 22.97
N GLY A 41 9.06 21.99 23.07
CA GLY A 41 9.82 22.34 24.28
C GLY A 41 10.33 21.15 25.09
N SER A 42 10.28 19.94 24.55
CA SER A 42 10.84 18.77 25.25
C SER A 42 12.35 18.90 25.39
N LYS A 43 12.84 18.78 26.62
CA LYS A 43 14.29 18.80 26.91
C LYS A 43 14.99 17.46 26.61
N LYS A 44 14.22 16.39 26.44
CA LYS A 44 14.72 15.05 26.20
C LYS A 44 13.82 14.39 25.17
N ILE A 45 14.40 13.77 24.18
CA ILE A 45 13.66 13.02 23.14
C ILE A 45 13.17 11.68 23.70
N SER A 46 11.96 11.28 23.30
CA SER A 46 11.32 10.05 23.79
C SER A 46 12.05 8.79 23.32
N ASN A 47 12.51 8.78 22.08
CA ASN A 47 13.16 7.64 21.48
C ASN A 47 14.41 8.09 20.69
N SER A 48 15.58 7.63 21.12
CA SER A 48 16.83 7.94 20.41
C SER A 48 16.96 7.10 19.13
N PRO A 49 17.39 7.70 18.02
CA PRO A 49 17.66 6.94 16.80
C PRO A 49 18.92 6.07 16.98
N ASP A 50 18.88 4.87 16.41
CA ASP A 50 20.04 4.00 16.28
C ASP A 50 20.75 4.27 14.94
N PHE A 51 21.97 4.77 15.00
CA PHE A 51 22.82 5.03 13.84
C PHE A 51 23.85 3.93 13.60
N SER A 52 23.74 2.79 14.28
CA SER A 52 24.65 1.66 14.09
C SER A 52 24.64 1.21 12.63
N ARG A 53 25.83 1.04 12.06
CA ARG A 53 26.03 0.59 10.70
C ARG A 53 26.82 -0.72 10.73
N ASN A 54 26.72 -1.50 9.68
CA ASN A 54 27.48 -2.72 9.50
C ASN A 54 27.25 -3.81 10.59
N THR A 55 26.13 -3.74 11.32
CA THR A 55 25.77 -4.72 12.34
C THR A 55 25.33 -6.05 11.73
N LEU A 56 24.66 -6.02 10.57
CA LEU A 56 24.17 -7.20 9.85
C LEU A 56 24.87 -7.42 8.51
N PHE A 57 25.33 -6.35 7.89
CA PHE A 57 25.95 -6.36 6.58
C PHE A 57 27.19 -5.47 6.59
N ASN A 58 28.29 -6.01 6.10
CA ASN A 58 29.52 -5.26 5.85
C ASN A 58 29.85 -5.34 4.37
N SER A 59 29.20 -4.46 3.57
CA SER A 59 29.31 -4.50 2.13
C SER A 59 30.43 -3.60 1.64
N PRO A 60 31.39 -4.12 0.85
CA PRO A 60 32.38 -3.32 0.14
C PRO A 60 31.83 -2.71 -1.16
N ALA A 61 30.58 -3.01 -1.51
CA ALA A 61 30.01 -2.56 -2.78
C ALA A 61 29.86 -1.04 -2.83
N VAL A 62 30.33 -0.45 -3.93
CA VAL A 62 30.24 0.98 -4.20
C VAL A 62 29.43 1.21 -5.47
N LEU A 63 28.33 1.94 -5.36
CA LEU A 63 27.55 2.35 -6.51
C LEU A 63 28.31 3.42 -7.28
N LYS A 64 28.68 3.12 -8.50
CA LYS A 64 29.29 4.09 -9.42
C LYS A 64 28.20 4.77 -10.24
N PHE A 65 28.19 6.09 -10.23
CA PHE A 65 27.31 6.86 -11.09
C PHE A 65 27.92 6.97 -12.49
N PRO A 66 27.11 6.89 -13.56
CA PRO A 66 27.58 7.17 -14.90
C PRO A 66 28.04 8.65 -15.00
N ALA A 67 28.91 8.94 -15.96
CA ALA A 67 29.31 10.31 -16.25
C ALA A 67 28.07 11.16 -16.55
N GLY A 68 27.92 12.30 -15.87
CA GLY A 68 26.71 13.14 -15.94
C GLY A 68 25.64 12.84 -14.89
N GLY A 69 25.90 11.89 -13.97
CA GLY A 69 24.98 11.56 -12.88
C GLY A 69 23.90 10.55 -13.26
N PRO A 70 22.97 10.23 -12.32
CA PRO A 70 21.88 9.33 -12.59
C PRO A 70 20.90 9.98 -13.58
N LYS A 71 20.45 9.20 -14.57
CA LYS A 71 19.40 9.65 -15.49
C LYS A 71 18.07 9.73 -14.78
N VAL A 72 17.33 10.82 -15.02
CA VAL A 72 15.92 10.92 -14.64
C VAL A 72 15.14 9.83 -15.39
N THR A 73 14.35 9.06 -14.68
CA THR A 73 13.66 7.88 -15.19
C THR A 73 12.16 8.09 -15.42
N PHE A 74 11.66 9.28 -15.18
CA PHE A 74 10.29 9.71 -15.53
C PHE A 74 10.31 11.18 -15.93
N SER A 75 9.43 11.56 -16.86
CA SER A 75 9.26 12.96 -17.25
C SER A 75 8.44 13.68 -16.18
N GLY A 76 8.91 14.84 -15.74
CA GLY A 76 8.12 15.75 -14.89
C GLY A 76 7.03 16.51 -15.63
N ASP A 77 7.01 16.41 -16.97
CA ASP A 77 6.13 17.17 -17.86
C ASP A 77 4.92 16.36 -18.34
N GLU A 78 4.85 15.07 -17.98
CA GLU A 78 3.66 14.26 -18.30
C GLU A 78 2.43 14.83 -17.58
N PRO A 79 1.29 14.99 -18.30
CA PRO A 79 0.06 15.42 -17.66
C PRO A 79 -0.40 14.38 -16.65
N LEU A 80 -0.43 14.76 -15.37
CA LEU A 80 -0.86 13.91 -14.28
C LEU A 80 -2.04 14.55 -13.56
N ARG A 81 -2.98 13.69 -13.13
CA ARG A 81 -4.01 14.07 -12.16
C ARG A 81 -3.74 13.38 -10.85
N GLU A 82 -3.85 14.14 -9.77
CA GLU A 82 -3.73 13.65 -8.41
C GLU A 82 -5.07 13.76 -7.71
N ARG A 83 -5.47 12.69 -7.02
CA ARG A 83 -6.68 12.67 -6.20
C ARG A 83 -6.48 11.86 -4.93
N VAL A 84 -7.10 12.33 -3.84
CA VAL A 84 -7.16 11.61 -2.58
C VAL A 84 -8.52 10.92 -2.46
N PHE A 85 -8.50 9.60 -2.27
CA PHE A 85 -9.69 8.78 -2.01
C PHE A 85 -9.68 8.33 -0.56
N ASN A 86 -10.72 8.64 0.18
CA ASN A 86 -10.88 8.24 1.57
C ASN A 86 -11.63 6.91 1.67
N PHE A 87 -11.09 6.00 2.47
CA PHE A 87 -11.71 4.71 2.77
C PHE A 87 -11.96 4.60 4.27
N ARG A 88 -13.22 4.62 4.69
CA ARG A 88 -13.58 4.38 6.08
C ARG A 88 -13.25 2.94 6.48
N ARG A 89 -13.05 2.71 7.76
CA ARG A 89 -12.73 1.39 8.30
C ARG A 89 -13.71 0.31 7.86
N GLU A 90 -15.01 0.62 7.82
CA GLU A 90 -16.07 -0.31 7.44
C GLU A 90 -15.90 -0.78 5.98
N ALA A 91 -15.56 0.12 5.07
CA ALA A 91 -15.30 -0.21 3.67
C ALA A 91 -14.06 -1.12 3.53
N ILE A 92 -13.00 -0.83 4.29
CA ILE A 92 -11.78 -1.65 4.31
C ILE A 92 -12.07 -3.05 4.89
N LEU A 93 -12.89 -3.16 5.92
CA LEU A 93 -13.29 -4.44 6.49
C LEU A 93 -14.17 -5.26 5.53
N LYS A 94 -15.05 -4.61 4.74
CA LYS A 94 -15.80 -5.28 3.66
C LYS A 94 -14.85 -5.84 2.59
N LEU A 95 -13.83 -5.06 2.17
CA LEU A 95 -12.80 -5.54 1.24
C LEU A 95 -12.01 -6.72 1.82
N LYS A 96 -11.62 -6.65 3.09
CA LYS A 96 -10.94 -7.74 3.77
C LYS A 96 -11.78 -9.00 3.82
N PHE A 97 -13.05 -8.87 4.17
CA PHE A 97 -14.02 -9.99 4.18
C PHE A 97 -14.12 -10.62 2.79
N ARG A 98 -14.31 -9.80 1.74
CA ARG A 98 -14.39 -10.27 0.36
C ARG A 98 -13.13 -11.00 -0.10
N ALA A 99 -11.95 -10.48 0.26
CA ALA A 99 -10.66 -11.10 -0.10
C ALA A 99 -10.42 -12.46 0.56
N ASN A 100 -11.01 -12.71 1.74
CA ASN A 100 -10.78 -13.94 2.51
C ASN A 100 -11.90 -15.00 2.37
N ASN A 101 -13.08 -14.66 1.80
CA ASN A 101 -14.27 -15.52 1.80
C ASN A 101 -14.85 -15.80 0.40
N ASN A 102 -14.00 -15.89 -0.61
CA ASN A 102 -14.45 -16.12 -1.99
C ASN A 102 -15.29 -17.40 -2.15
N ASP A 103 -14.95 -18.48 -1.44
CA ASP A 103 -15.62 -19.78 -1.53
C ASP A 103 -17.08 -19.77 -1.01
N LEU A 104 -17.42 -18.80 -0.11
CA LEU A 104 -18.79 -18.69 0.42
C LEU A 104 -19.76 -18.02 -0.56
N ILE A 105 -19.26 -17.14 -1.43
CA ILE A 105 -20.09 -16.42 -2.40
C ILE A 105 -20.45 -17.32 -3.59
N CYS A 106 -19.52 -18.16 -4.06
CA CYS A 106 -19.79 -19.14 -5.12
C CYS A 106 -20.80 -20.20 -4.66
N ASN A 107 -20.69 -20.71 -3.43
CA ASN A 107 -21.60 -21.71 -2.89
C ASN A 107 -23.02 -21.15 -2.63
N SER A 108 -23.16 -19.87 -2.26
CA SER A 108 -24.48 -19.25 -2.10
C SER A 108 -25.23 -19.08 -3.44
N ALA A 109 -24.51 -18.70 -4.52
CA ALA A 109 -25.09 -18.57 -5.85
C ALA A 109 -25.59 -19.95 -6.41
N GLU A 110 -24.86 -21.03 -6.15
CA GLU A 110 -25.29 -22.39 -6.51
C GLU A 110 -26.46 -22.91 -5.66
N ILE A 111 -26.50 -22.55 -4.37
CA ILE A 111 -27.61 -22.93 -3.46
C ILE A 111 -28.89 -22.19 -3.84
N PHE A 112 -28.80 -20.88 -4.17
CA PHE A 112 -29.99 -20.11 -4.63
C PHE A 112 -30.42 -20.46 -6.05
N GLY A 113 -29.53 -20.96 -6.92
CA GLY A 113 -29.86 -21.48 -8.24
C GLY A 113 -30.58 -22.80 -8.24
N LYS A 114 -30.37 -23.67 -7.24
CA LYS A 114 -31.05 -24.99 -7.09
C LYS A 114 -32.41 -24.93 -6.41
N GLN A 115 -32.74 -23.87 -5.68
CA GLN A 115 -34.02 -23.75 -4.96
C GLN A 115 -35.21 -23.35 -5.84
N ARG A 116 -35.07 -23.19 -7.15
CA ARG A 116 -36.17 -22.84 -8.07
C ARG A 116 -36.82 -24.00 -8.80
N ASN A 117 -36.36 -25.25 -8.63
CA ASN A 117 -36.87 -26.38 -9.39
C ASN A 117 -37.40 -27.61 -8.61
N ASP A 118 -37.45 -27.58 -7.29
CA ASP A 118 -37.96 -28.72 -6.51
C ASP A 118 -39.14 -28.34 -5.62
N ASN A 119 -40.29 -28.05 -6.25
CA ASN A 119 -41.59 -28.24 -5.66
C ASN A 119 -42.22 -29.47 -6.32
N TRP A 120 -42.05 -30.65 -5.72
CA TRP A 120 -43.01 -31.76 -5.70
C TRP A 120 -42.46 -33.01 -5.01
N LYS A 121 -43.20 -33.46 -4.00
CA LYS A 121 -43.23 -34.74 -3.29
C LYS A 121 -42.61 -34.79 -1.89
N ALA A 122 -43.49 -34.51 -0.96
CA ALA A 122 -43.41 -35.10 0.37
C ALA A 122 -43.93 -36.54 0.32
N ALA A 123 -43.22 -37.51 0.91
CA ALA A 123 -43.77 -38.66 1.63
C ALA A 123 -42.64 -39.50 2.28
N ASN A 124 -42.72 -39.58 3.61
CA ASN A 124 -42.37 -40.70 4.49
C ASN A 124 -40.99 -41.33 4.52
N GLY A 125 -40.37 -41.31 5.71
CA GLY A 125 -39.43 -42.34 6.15
C GLY A 125 -38.29 -41.79 7.05
N GLU A 126 -38.41 -42.10 8.33
CA GLU A 126 -37.42 -41.86 9.38
C GLU A 126 -36.08 -42.49 9.07
N SER A 127 -34.97 -41.77 9.35
CA SER A 127 -33.85 -42.36 10.10
C SER A 127 -32.86 -41.29 10.54
N ASN A 128 -32.52 -41.36 11.80
CA ASN A 128 -31.45 -40.60 12.49
C ASN A 128 -30.08 -40.78 11.83
N GLY A 129 -29.44 -39.69 11.50
CA GLY A 129 -28.05 -39.67 11.15
C GLY A 129 -27.54 -38.22 11.15
N LYS A 130 -27.07 -37.74 12.31
CA LYS A 130 -26.33 -36.48 12.40
C LYS A 130 -25.04 -36.62 11.59
N VAL A 131 -25.06 -36.19 10.34
CA VAL A 131 -23.81 -35.91 9.59
C VAL A 131 -23.45 -34.43 9.85
N ALA A 132 -22.53 -34.23 10.75
CA ALA A 132 -21.86 -32.93 10.86
C ALA A 132 -21.19 -32.63 9.53
N PRO A 133 -21.29 -31.39 9.00
CA PRO A 133 -20.53 -31.03 7.80
C PRO A 133 -19.05 -31.14 8.13
N LEU A 134 -18.36 -31.96 7.37
CA LEU A 134 -16.90 -32.08 7.39
C LEU A 134 -16.38 -30.76 6.86
N PHE A 135 -16.11 -29.80 7.75
CA PHE A 135 -15.29 -28.65 7.46
C PHE A 135 -13.90 -29.20 7.11
N LEU A 136 -13.61 -29.30 5.81
CA LEU A 136 -12.26 -29.42 5.33
C LEU A 136 -11.48 -28.26 5.95
N MET A 137 -10.64 -28.59 6.93
CA MET A 137 -9.63 -27.67 7.48
C MET A 137 -8.71 -27.33 6.32
N LYS A 138 -9.03 -26.23 5.63
CA LYS A 138 -8.06 -25.55 4.76
C LYS A 138 -6.91 -25.17 5.68
N ASP A 139 -5.69 -25.62 5.37
CA ASP A 139 -4.49 -25.16 6.05
C ASP A 139 -4.64 -23.67 6.31
N LYS A 140 -4.45 -23.24 7.56
CA LYS A 140 -4.54 -21.84 7.96
C LYS A 140 -3.44 -21.06 7.26
N THR A 141 -3.61 -20.77 5.98
CA THR A 141 -2.87 -19.70 5.32
C THR A 141 -3.16 -18.45 6.12
N ALA A 142 -2.10 -17.72 6.51
CA ALA A 142 -2.27 -16.50 7.29
C ALA A 142 -3.27 -15.58 6.58
N GLU A 143 -4.19 -14.99 7.34
CA GLU A 143 -5.30 -14.18 6.83
C GLU A 143 -4.80 -12.99 6.00
N ILE A 144 -5.39 -12.75 4.84
CA ILE A 144 -5.11 -11.59 3.99
C ILE A 144 -5.46 -10.32 4.76
N SER A 145 -4.49 -9.41 4.88
CA SER A 145 -4.67 -8.20 5.68
C SER A 145 -5.58 -7.17 5.00
N SER A 146 -6.18 -6.29 5.80
CA SER A 146 -6.98 -5.16 5.31
C SER A 146 -6.25 -4.32 4.25
N PHE A 147 -4.95 -4.06 4.46
CA PHE A 147 -4.17 -3.26 3.52
C PHE A 147 -3.91 -3.99 2.20
N GLN A 148 -3.62 -5.30 2.24
CA GLN A 148 -3.48 -6.11 1.03
C GLN A 148 -4.79 -6.18 0.23
N SER A 149 -5.92 -6.29 0.91
CA SER A 149 -7.25 -6.28 0.27
C SER A 149 -7.54 -4.95 -0.41
N LEU A 150 -7.23 -3.83 0.24
CA LEU A 150 -7.35 -2.48 -0.33
C LEU A 150 -6.40 -2.30 -1.53
N CYS A 151 -5.16 -2.75 -1.42
CA CYS A 151 -4.18 -2.71 -2.52
C CYS A 151 -4.64 -3.54 -3.72
N ALA A 152 -5.22 -4.72 -3.49
CA ALA A 152 -5.75 -5.56 -4.56
C ALA A 152 -6.95 -4.91 -5.27
N GLN A 153 -7.86 -4.27 -4.52
CA GLN A 153 -8.97 -3.53 -5.10
C GLN A 153 -8.46 -2.38 -5.98
N LEU A 154 -7.51 -1.59 -5.47
CA LEU A 154 -6.90 -0.51 -6.24
C LEU A 154 -6.22 -1.03 -7.51
N TRP A 155 -5.45 -2.12 -7.41
CA TRP A 155 -4.76 -2.72 -8.55
C TRP A 155 -5.74 -3.14 -9.65
N ARG A 156 -6.81 -3.84 -9.30
CA ARG A 156 -7.89 -4.21 -10.23
C ARG A 156 -8.51 -2.98 -10.89
N SER A 157 -8.88 -2.00 -10.10
CA SER A 157 -9.59 -0.81 -10.58
C SER A 157 -8.74 0.07 -11.49
N VAL A 158 -7.46 0.29 -11.16
CA VAL A 158 -6.54 1.02 -12.03
C VAL A 158 -6.25 0.24 -13.31
N THR A 159 -6.12 -1.10 -13.24
CA THR A 159 -5.94 -1.95 -14.43
C THR A 159 -7.15 -1.81 -15.37
N ARG A 160 -8.36 -1.79 -14.84
CA ARG A 160 -9.60 -1.59 -15.61
C ARG A 160 -9.67 -0.17 -16.19
N ALA A 161 -9.38 0.83 -15.37
CA ALA A 161 -9.40 2.25 -15.76
C ALA A 161 -8.44 2.55 -16.92
N ARG A 162 -7.28 1.89 -16.93
CA ARG A 162 -6.30 1.98 -18.03
C ARG A 162 -6.69 1.20 -19.28
N LYS A 163 -7.78 0.44 -19.25
CA LYS A 163 -8.28 -0.37 -20.38
C LYS A 163 -7.18 -1.26 -20.99
N LEU A 164 -6.37 -1.88 -20.13
CA LEU A 164 -5.25 -2.72 -20.58
C LEU A 164 -5.76 -3.94 -21.33
N MET A 165 -5.05 -4.34 -22.39
CA MET A 165 -5.35 -5.58 -23.12
C MET A 165 -5.22 -6.79 -22.16
N PRO A 166 -6.07 -7.83 -22.30
CA PRO A 166 -6.05 -8.98 -21.39
C PRO A 166 -4.68 -9.66 -21.24
N SER A 167 -3.89 -9.70 -22.31
CA SER A 167 -2.54 -10.29 -22.31
C SER A 167 -1.46 -9.38 -21.68
N LYS A 168 -1.76 -8.09 -21.45
CA LYS A 168 -0.79 -7.15 -20.89
C LYS A 168 -0.50 -7.50 -19.43
N MET A 169 0.78 -7.67 -19.12
CA MET A 169 1.22 -7.82 -17.73
C MET A 169 1.14 -6.50 -17.00
N THR A 170 0.61 -6.53 -15.79
CA THR A 170 0.57 -5.41 -14.84
C THR A 170 1.27 -5.81 -13.55
N THR A 171 1.96 -4.87 -12.92
CA THR A 171 2.74 -5.12 -11.70
C THR A 171 2.31 -4.17 -10.59
N PHE A 172 1.98 -4.71 -9.43
CA PHE A 172 1.84 -3.95 -8.19
C PHE A 172 3.13 -4.03 -7.38
N ARG A 173 3.80 -2.91 -7.18
CA ARG A 173 5.02 -2.81 -6.38
C ARG A 173 4.69 -2.29 -4.99
N MET A 174 5.08 -3.04 -3.96
CA MET A 174 4.88 -2.67 -2.57
C MET A 174 6.22 -2.57 -1.85
N ALA A 175 6.47 -1.44 -1.19
CA ALA A 175 7.62 -1.31 -0.30
C ALA A 175 7.34 -1.99 1.03
N VAL A 176 8.30 -2.77 1.52
CA VAL A 176 8.20 -3.47 2.81
C VAL A 176 9.35 -3.08 3.73
N ASN A 177 9.03 -2.90 5.01
CA ASN A 177 10.02 -2.69 6.06
C ASN A 177 10.74 -4.01 6.36
N CYS A 178 12.06 -4.03 6.21
CA CYS A 178 12.89 -5.20 6.44
C CYS A 178 13.39 -5.33 7.89
N ARG A 179 13.24 -4.31 8.76
CA ARG A 179 13.76 -4.33 10.14
C ARG A 179 13.32 -5.57 10.93
N HIS A 180 12.04 -5.95 10.76
CA HIS A 180 11.45 -7.08 11.47
C HIS A 180 11.51 -8.41 10.70
N ARG A 181 12.08 -8.40 9.49
CA ARG A 181 12.17 -9.56 8.60
C ARG A 181 13.54 -10.22 8.64
N LEU A 182 14.53 -9.47 9.08
CA LEU A 182 15.91 -9.92 9.24
C LEU A 182 16.08 -10.73 10.54
N GLU A 183 16.98 -11.70 10.53
CA GLU A 183 17.45 -12.44 11.71
C GLU A 183 18.98 -12.34 11.79
N PRO A 184 19.53 -11.71 12.85
CA PRO A 184 18.81 -10.98 13.89
C PRO A 184 18.11 -9.73 13.37
N ARG A 185 17.06 -9.30 14.07
CA ARG A 185 16.30 -8.10 13.70
C ARG A 185 17.15 -6.85 13.83
N LEU A 186 16.89 -5.86 12.98
CA LEU A 186 17.40 -4.51 13.22
C LEU A 186 16.65 -3.86 14.37
N GLU A 187 17.35 -2.98 15.09
CA GLU A 187 16.74 -2.18 16.14
C GLU A 187 15.52 -1.40 15.61
N GLN A 188 14.51 -1.26 16.46
CA GLN A 188 13.24 -0.59 16.09
C GLN A 188 13.46 0.82 15.56
N TYR A 189 14.41 1.55 16.16
CA TYR A 189 14.74 2.94 15.83
C TYR A 189 15.97 3.06 14.92
N TYR A 190 16.37 1.97 14.24
CA TYR A 190 17.43 2.04 13.24
C TYR A 190 17.12 3.14 12.22
N PHE A 191 18.01 4.11 12.12
CA PHE A 191 17.86 5.26 11.25
C PHE A 191 18.61 5.04 9.93
N GLY A 192 17.89 4.85 8.85
CA GLY A 192 18.44 4.59 7.52
C GLY A 192 17.39 3.96 6.61
N ASN A 193 17.83 3.47 5.46
CA ASN A 193 17.00 2.69 4.57
C ASN A 193 17.06 1.21 4.94
N ALA A 194 15.93 0.65 5.38
CA ALA A 194 15.77 -0.78 5.63
C ALA A 194 14.47 -1.26 4.96
N ILE A 195 14.34 -1.00 3.67
CA ILE A 195 13.18 -1.35 2.85
C ILE A 195 13.62 -2.11 1.60
N GLN A 196 12.73 -2.96 1.11
CA GLN A 196 12.82 -3.54 -0.23
C GLN A 196 11.47 -3.43 -0.95
N SER A 197 11.50 -3.42 -2.28
CA SER A 197 10.30 -3.42 -3.11
C SER A 197 9.94 -4.85 -3.51
N ILE A 198 8.69 -5.24 -3.29
CA ILE A 198 8.13 -6.53 -3.72
C ILE A 198 7.28 -6.29 -4.97
N PRO A 199 7.71 -6.71 -6.16
CA PRO A 199 6.88 -6.73 -7.34
C PRO A 199 5.94 -7.95 -7.31
N THR A 200 4.65 -7.73 -7.55
CA THR A 200 3.65 -8.77 -7.75
C THR A 200 3.03 -8.56 -9.12
N ALA A 201 3.10 -9.55 -10.00
CA ALA A 201 2.65 -9.43 -11.37
C ALA A 201 1.50 -10.40 -11.68
N ALA A 202 0.59 -9.96 -12.55
CA ALA A 202 -0.45 -10.78 -13.17
C ALA A 202 -0.79 -10.21 -14.54
N SER A 203 -1.40 -11.02 -15.41
CA SER A 203 -2.00 -10.46 -16.62
C SER A 203 -3.26 -9.66 -16.28
N ALA A 204 -3.56 -8.62 -17.06
CA ALA A 204 -4.77 -7.82 -16.88
C ALA A 204 -6.03 -8.69 -16.98
N GLY A 205 -6.04 -9.67 -17.91
CA GLY A 205 -7.15 -10.60 -18.07
C GLY A 205 -7.38 -11.45 -16.83
N GLU A 206 -6.34 -12.06 -16.26
CA GLU A 206 -6.48 -12.85 -15.01
C GLU A 206 -6.94 -11.99 -13.83
N LEU A 207 -6.33 -10.82 -13.68
CA LEU A 207 -6.64 -9.92 -12.56
C LEU A 207 -8.10 -9.42 -12.62
N LEU A 208 -8.65 -9.20 -13.82
CA LEU A 208 -10.01 -8.68 -14.01
C LEU A 208 -11.08 -9.76 -14.09
N SER A 209 -10.77 -10.94 -14.63
CA SER A 209 -11.72 -12.05 -14.76
C SER A 209 -11.97 -12.82 -13.47
N LYS A 210 -10.98 -12.85 -12.57
CA LYS A 210 -11.09 -13.51 -11.27
C LYS A 210 -11.58 -12.52 -10.20
N ASP A 211 -12.03 -13.04 -9.06
CA ASP A 211 -12.47 -12.19 -7.96
C ASP A 211 -11.32 -11.46 -7.25
N LEU A 212 -11.67 -10.54 -6.34
CA LEU A 212 -10.72 -9.75 -5.52
C LEU A 212 -9.69 -10.61 -4.79
N SER A 213 -10.12 -11.78 -4.30
CA SER A 213 -9.26 -12.75 -3.60
C SER A 213 -8.02 -13.13 -4.40
N PHE A 214 -8.10 -13.25 -5.72
CA PHE A 214 -6.97 -13.63 -6.56
C PHE A 214 -5.81 -12.62 -6.46
N GLY A 215 -6.09 -11.34 -6.70
CA GLY A 215 -5.07 -10.30 -6.59
C GLY A 215 -4.55 -10.13 -5.16
N ALA A 216 -5.44 -10.24 -4.17
CA ALA A 216 -5.10 -10.12 -2.76
C ALA A 216 -4.22 -11.28 -2.27
N GLU A 217 -4.48 -12.51 -2.74
CA GLU A 217 -3.67 -13.68 -2.43
C GLU A 217 -2.28 -13.62 -3.07
N LEU A 218 -2.17 -13.12 -4.31
CA LEU A 218 -0.87 -12.89 -4.94
C LEU A 218 -0.01 -11.91 -4.12
N LEU A 219 -0.59 -10.79 -3.70
CA LEU A 219 0.08 -9.81 -2.84
C LEU A 219 0.46 -10.44 -1.49
N HIS A 220 -0.46 -11.19 -0.88
CA HIS A 220 -0.25 -11.83 0.41
C HIS A 220 0.89 -12.84 0.37
N ARG A 221 0.89 -13.76 -0.60
CA ARG A 221 1.94 -14.78 -0.77
C ARG A 221 3.32 -14.15 -0.93
N ASN A 222 3.44 -13.12 -1.77
CA ASN A 222 4.71 -12.44 -1.99
C ASN A 222 5.20 -11.71 -0.73
N VAL A 223 4.31 -11.08 0.03
CA VAL A 223 4.66 -10.40 1.28
C VAL A 223 5.10 -11.40 2.37
N VAL A 224 4.42 -12.55 2.49
CA VAL A 224 4.78 -13.61 3.44
C VAL A 224 6.11 -14.26 3.06
N ALA A 225 6.32 -14.56 1.79
CA ALA A 225 7.55 -15.17 1.29
C ALA A 225 8.78 -14.25 1.38
N HIS A 226 8.58 -12.94 1.59
CA HIS A 226 9.68 -11.96 1.67
C HIS A 226 10.29 -11.92 3.08
N GLY A 227 10.90 -13.02 3.53
CA GLY A 227 11.58 -13.17 4.82
C GLY A 227 13.08 -12.89 4.74
N ASP A 228 13.82 -13.26 5.80
CA ASP A 228 15.27 -13.02 5.97
C ASP A 228 16.08 -13.47 4.75
N GLY A 229 15.91 -14.71 4.32
CA GLY A 229 16.67 -15.26 3.19
C GLY A 229 16.43 -14.49 1.89
N THR A 230 15.19 -14.02 1.64
CA THR A 230 14.87 -13.22 0.46
C THR A 230 15.50 -11.82 0.55
N VAL A 231 15.46 -11.20 1.73
CA VAL A 231 16.08 -9.88 1.96
C VAL A 231 17.59 -9.98 1.75
N ARG A 232 18.26 -10.95 2.35
CA ARG A 232 19.72 -11.16 2.21
C ARG A 232 20.12 -11.48 0.78
N LYS A 233 19.35 -12.34 0.11
CA LYS A 233 19.58 -12.63 -1.31
C LYS A 233 19.51 -11.37 -2.16
N GLY A 234 18.48 -10.52 -1.96
CA GLY A 234 18.34 -9.27 -2.69
C GLY A 234 19.52 -8.31 -2.49
N ILE A 235 20.07 -8.25 -1.27
CA ILE A 235 21.27 -7.47 -0.97
C ILE A 235 22.50 -8.06 -1.68
N SER A 236 22.73 -9.37 -1.54
CA SER A 236 23.86 -10.05 -2.20
C SER A 236 23.82 -9.93 -3.72
N ASP A 237 22.64 -10.02 -4.33
CA ASP A 237 22.51 -9.86 -5.78
C ASP A 237 22.80 -8.42 -6.22
N TRP A 238 22.40 -7.42 -5.40
CA TRP A 238 22.74 -6.03 -5.66
C TRP A 238 24.23 -5.73 -5.47
N GLU A 239 24.88 -6.33 -4.48
CA GLU A 239 26.32 -6.19 -4.22
C GLU A 239 27.18 -6.70 -5.39
N LYS A 240 26.72 -7.76 -6.06
CA LYS A 240 27.41 -8.30 -7.24
C LYS A 240 27.30 -7.37 -8.45
N GLU A 241 26.18 -6.67 -8.57
CA GLU A 241 25.90 -5.75 -9.67
C GLU A 241 25.21 -4.48 -9.12
N PRO A 242 25.95 -3.57 -8.48
CA PRO A 242 25.37 -2.35 -7.93
C PRO A 242 24.75 -1.48 -9.01
N ARG A 243 23.43 -1.19 -8.87
CA ARG A 243 22.67 -0.42 -9.86
C ARG A 243 21.64 0.48 -9.20
N LEU A 244 21.28 1.54 -9.90
CA LEU A 244 20.13 2.37 -9.54
C LEU A 244 18.83 1.65 -9.93
N PHE A 245 17.84 1.74 -9.06
CA PHE A 245 16.49 1.29 -9.39
C PHE A 245 15.75 2.41 -10.13
N PRO A 246 15.21 2.14 -11.32
CA PRO A 246 14.44 3.13 -12.03
C PRO A 246 13.13 3.42 -11.29
N LEU A 247 12.77 4.71 -11.20
CA LEU A 247 11.46 5.15 -10.75
C LEU A 247 10.58 5.45 -11.97
N GLY A 248 9.29 5.15 -11.87
CA GLY A 248 8.34 5.45 -12.92
C GLY A 248 7.51 4.23 -13.35
N ASN A 249 6.60 4.48 -14.26
CA ASN A 249 5.71 3.48 -14.87
C ASN A 249 6.11 3.28 -16.34
N PHE A 250 7.23 2.58 -16.56
CA PHE A 250 7.84 2.42 -17.90
C PHE A 250 7.01 1.58 -18.86
N ASP A 251 6.14 0.71 -18.35
CA ASP A 251 5.33 -0.20 -19.14
C ASP A 251 3.88 0.27 -19.33
N GLY A 252 3.54 1.43 -18.76
CA GLY A 252 2.19 1.99 -18.77
C GLY A 252 1.16 1.17 -17.97
N ALA A 253 1.60 0.15 -17.23
CA ALA A 253 0.71 -0.82 -16.59
C ALA A 253 0.96 -1.01 -15.09
N SER A 254 2.15 -0.61 -14.60
CA SER A 254 2.55 -0.83 -13.21
C SER A 254 1.96 0.22 -12.25
N ILE A 255 1.87 -0.17 -10.97
CA ILE A 255 1.49 0.68 -9.84
C ILE A 255 2.55 0.53 -8.75
N THR A 256 2.91 1.63 -8.11
CA THR A 256 3.88 1.65 -7.01
C THR A 256 3.27 2.25 -5.76
N MET A 257 3.10 1.42 -4.72
CA MET A 257 2.71 1.84 -3.38
C MET A 257 3.95 2.26 -2.60
N GLY A 258 4.11 3.56 -2.40
CA GLY A 258 5.30 4.16 -1.80
C GLY A 258 5.19 4.49 -0.31
N SER A 259 4.03 4.25 0.32
CA SER A 259 3.78 4.65 1.71
C SER A 259 2.92 3.61 2.43
N SER A 260 2.78 3.74 3.74
CA SER A 260 2.00 2.83 4.57
C SER A 260 1.10 3.61 5.54
N PRO A 261 -0.18 3.26 5.67
CA PRO A 261 -1.06 3.88 6.66
C PRO A 261 -0.71 3.51 8.11
N ARG A 262 0.34 2.72 8.32
CA ARG A 262 0.88 2.39 9.66
C ARG A 262 1.92 3.37 10.16
N PHE A 263 2.39 4.29 9.34
CA PHE A 263 3.31 5.33 9.81
C PHE A 263 2.60 6.26 10.79
N PRO A 264 3.29 6.71 11.86
CA PRO A 264 2.74 7.59 12.87
C PRO A 264 2.65 9.05 12.38
N MET A 265 1.93 9.24 11.27
CA MET A 265 1.89 10.50 10.54
C MET A 265 1.10 11.60 11.25
N TYR A 266 0.19 11.22 12.12
CA TYR A 266 -0.63 12.14 12.93
C TYR A 266 -0.15 12.26 14.38
N ASP A 267 1.01 11.69 14.73
CA ASP A 267 1.54 11.74 16.10
C ASP A 267 2.44 12.95 16.34
N ASN A 268 2.77 13.73 15.29
CA ASN A 268 3.50 14.97 15.48
C ASN A 268 2.59 16.09 16.02
N ASP A 269 3.12 16.83 16.99
CA ASP A 269 2.47 17.99 17.60
C ASP A 269 3.54 19.04 17.91
N PHE A 270 3.53 20.12 17.13
CA PHE A 270 4.45 21.24 17.28
C PHE A 270 4.02 22.24 18.38
N GLY A 271 3.01 21.93 19.17
CA GLY A 271 2.43 22.79 20.20
C GLY A 271 1.04 23.32 19.86
N TRP A 272 0.54 23.00 18.66
CA TRP A 272 -0.79 23.41 18.18
C TRP A 272 -1.78 22.25 18.08
N GLY A 273 -1.41 21.06 18.56
CA GLY A 273 -2.19 19.85 18.43
C GLY A 273 -1.79 18.97 17.23
N ARG A 274 -2.61 17.97 16.96
CA ARG A 274 -2.38 17.01 15.86
C ARG A 274 -2.64 17.67 14.50
N PRO A 275 -1.92 17.24 13.44
CA PRO A 275 -2.19 17.76 12.09
C PRO A 275 -3.62 17.41 11.65
N LEU A 276 -4.23 18.30 10.88
CA LEU A 276 -5.55 18.07 10.28
C LEU A 276 -5.46 17.14 9.06
N ALA A 277 -4.38 17.26 8.29
CA ALA A 277 -4.15 16.45 7.10
C ALA A 277 -2.65 16.25 6.84
N VAL A 278 -2.31 15.15 6.20
CA VAL A 278 -0.98 14.82 5.72
C VAL A 278 -1.03 14.55 4.21
N ARG A 279 -0.05 15.05 3.46
CA ARG A 279 0.06 14.88 2.01
C ARG A 279 1.51 14.58 1.63
N SER A 280 1.74 13.88 0.52
CA SER A 280 3.08 13.45 0.12
C SER A 280 3.93 14.57 -0.49
N GLY A 281 3.37 15.72 -0.76
CA GLY A 281 4.06 16.79 -1.48
C GLY A 281 4.27 16.45 -2.98
N ARG A 282 5.12 17.23 -3.66
CA ARG A 282 5.26 17.19 -5.12
C ARG A 282 6.36 16.23 -5.62
N ALA A 283 7.24 15.76 -4.75
CA ALA A 283 8.40 14.96 -5.17
C ALA A 283 8.00 13.57 -5.68
N ASN A 284 8.67 13.13 -6.75
CA ASN A 284 8.53 11.77 -7.32
C ASN A 284 7.11 11.38 -7.72
N LYS A 285 6.34 12.31 -8.25
CA LYS A 285 5.03 12.02 -8.86
C LYS A 285 5.23 11.46 -10.26
N PHE A 286 4.58 10.34 -10.56
CA PHE A 286 4.52 9.71 -11.89
C PHE A 286 3.23 8.91 -12.01
N ASP A 287 2.83 8.56 -13.23
CA ASP A 287 1.63 7.74 -13.46
C ASP A 287 1.72 6.39 -12.75
N GLY A 288 0.76 6.08 -11.89
CA GLY A 288 0.73 4.86 -11.07
C GLY A 288 1.43 4.99 -9.72
N LYS A 289 1.86 6.20 -9.31
CA LYS A 289 2.36 6.44 -7.94
C LYS A 289 1.20 6.55 -6.97
N ILE A 290 1.26 5.76 -5.89
CA ILE A 290 0.26 5.76 -4.82
C ILE A 290 0.94 6.04 -3.49
N SER A 291 0.33 6.89 -2.68
CA SER A 291 0.71 7.10 -1.29
C SER A 291 -0.47 6.79 -0.39
N ALA A 292 -0.25 5.96 0.63
CA ALA A 292 -1.27 5.62 1.61
C ALA A 292 -0.97 6.33 2.93
N PHE A 293 -1.99 6.99 3.48
CA PHE A 293 -1.94 7.69 4.76
C PHE A 293 -2.95 7.07 5.73
N PRO A 294 -2.68 7.10 7.04
CA PRO A 294 -3.77 6.87 7.99
C PRO A 294 -4.82 7.95 7.80
N GLY A 295 -6.09 7.60 7.91
CA GLY A 295 -7.14 8.61 7.84
C GLY A 295 -7.14 9.52 9.07
N GLY A 296 -7.50 10.78 8.87
CA GLY A 296 -7.46 11.80 9.94
C GLY A 296 -8.38 11.51 11.13
N ASP A 297 -9.40 10.63 10.96
CA ASP A 297 -10.30 10.22 12.04
C ASP A 297 -9.66 9.28 13.07
N GLY A 298 -8.45 8.77 12.81
CA GLY A 298 -7.71 7.90 13.73
C GLY A 298 -8.35 6.54 14.02
N LYS A 299 -9.41 6.15 13.28
CA LYS A 299 -10.23 4.95 13.54
C LYS A 299 -9.89 3.78 12.63
N GLY A 300 -8.78 3.84 11.91
CA GLY A 300 -8.36 2.80 10.96
C GLY A 300 -8.91 3.00 9.56
N SER A 301 -9.37 4.19 9.23
CA SER A 301 -9.57 4.68 7.87
C SER A 301 -8.23 4.88 7.17
N VAL A 302 -8.25 4.92 5.85
CA VAL A 302 -7.07 5.10 5.00
C VAL A 302 -7.39 6.12 3.92
N ASP A 303 -6.47 7.07 3.73
CA ASP A 303 -6.47 7.96 2.58
C ASP A 303 -5.48 7.42 1.55
N LEU A 304 -5.93 7.22 0.31
CA LEU A 304 -5.07 6.90 -0.82
C LEU A 304 -4.92 8.13 -1.71
N GLU A 305 -3.73 8.68 -1.76
CA GLU A 305 -3.35 9.68 -2.76
C GLU A 305 -2.88 8.92 -4.01
N VAL A 306 -3.64 9.08 -5.08
CA VAL A 306 -3.46 8.35 -6.35
C VAL A 306 -3.07 9.35 -7.42
N VAL A 307 -1.98 9.04 -8.13
CA VAL A 307 -1.48 9.84 -9.26
C VAL A 307 -1.57 9.00 -10.52
N LEU A 308 -2.33 9.45 -11.49
CA LEU A 308 -2.55 8.76 -12.76
C LEU A 308 -2.56 9.76 -13.93
N SER A 309 -2.39 9.24 -15.14
CA SER A 309 -2.72 9.99 -16.34
C SER A 309 -4.19 10.46 -16.30
N PRO A 310 -4.54 11.58 -16.95
CA PRO A 310 -5.91 12.14 -16.89
C PRO A 310 -6.99 11.13 -17.26
N ASP A 311 -6.80 10.37 -18.35
CA ASP A 311 -7.79 9.38 -18.82
C ASP A 311 -7.95 8.21 -17.84
N ALA A 312 -6.84 7.72 -17.27
CA ALA A 312 -6.88 6.66 -16.26
C ALA A 312 -7.55 7.13 -14.97
N MET A 313 -7.34 8.40 -14.56
CA MET A 313 -8.02 8.97 -13.40
C MET A 313 -9.52 9.09 -13.63
N ILE A 314 -9.94 9.58 -14.79
CA ILE A 314 -11.37 9.63 -15.18
C ILE A 314 -11.97 8.22 -15.15
N GLY A 315 -11.24 7.24 -15.69
CA GLY A 315 -11.68 5.84 -15.69
C GLY A 315 -11.85 5.29 -14.26
N LEU A 316 -10.94 5.63 -13.33
CA LEU A 316 -11.01 5.22 -11.93
C LEU A 316 -12.17 5.89 -11.19
N GLU A 317 -12.39 7.19 -11.42
CA GLU A 317 -13.50 7.96 -10.84
C GLU A 317 -14.88 7.44 -11.29
N ASN A 318 -14.95 6.82 -12.46
CA ASN A 318 -16.16 6.21 -13.01
C ASN A 318 -16.24 4.69 -12.74
N ASP A 319 -15.26 4.10 -12.06
CA ASP A 319 -15.28 2.68 -11.70
C ASP A 319 -16.20 2.45 -10.49
N GLY A 320 -17.44 2.00 -10.73
CA GLY A 320 -18.43 1.75 -9.68
C GLY A 320 -17.96 0.69 -8.68
N GLU A 321 -17.14 -0.31 -9.09
CA GLU A 321 -16.57 -1.31 -8.17
C GLU A 321 -15.57 -0.68 -7.19
N PHE A 322 -14.88 0.37 -7.59
CA PHE A 322 -13.97 1.11 -6.72
C PHE A 322 -14.72 2.14 -5.87
N MET A 323 -15.53 2.97 -6.52
CA MET A 323 -16.16 4.12 -5.88
C MET A 323 -17.17 3.75 -4.80
N GLN A 324 -17.77 2.54 -4.83
CA GLN A 324 -18.66 2.06 -3.76
C GLN A 324 -17.98 1.94 -2.38
N TYR A 325 -16.64 1.85 -2.35
CA TYR A 325 -15.84 1.80 -1.12
C TYR A 325 -15.28 3.14 -0.70
N VAL A 326 -15.30 4.11 -1.61
CA VAL A 326 -14.82 5.48 -1.35
C VAL A 326 -15.87 6.24 -0.57
N SER A 327 -15.45 6.93 0.49
CA SER A 327 -16.34 7.77 1.27
C SER A 327 -16.43 9.15 0.66
N GLU A 328 -17.61 9.71 0.62
CA GLU A 328 -17.78 11.14 0.34
C GLU A 328 -17.08 11.98 1.41
N ILE A 329 -16.28 12.94 1.00
CA ILE A 329 -15.67 13.89 1.92
C ILE A 329 -16.78 14.84 2.35
N SER A 330 -17.29 14.64 3.59
CA SER A 330 -18.23 15.57 4.18
C SER A 330 -17.52 16.92 4.37
N GLY A 331 -17.79 17.91 3.55
CA GLY A 331 -17.42 19.30 3.79
C GLY A 331 -16.39 19.96 2.87
N CYS A 332 -16.04 19.37 1.73
CA CYS A 332 -15.30 20.13 0.72
C CYS A 332 -16.27 20.50 -0.42
N PRO A 333 -16.50 21.80 -0.73
CA PRO A 333 -17.27 22.18 -1.91
C PRO A 333 -16.55 21.63 -3.16
N PRO A 334 -17.28 21.28 -4.24
CA PRO A 334 -16.67 20.86 -5.47
C PRO A 334 -15.73 21.96 -5.96
N THR A 335 -14.48 21.63 -6.19
CA THR A 335 -13.52 22.54 -6.84
C THR A 335 -14.04 22.89 -8.23
N PRO A 336 -14.03 24.19 -8.61
CA PRO A 336 -14.51 24.68 -9.88
C PRO A 336 -13.74 24.12 -11.08
#